data_5747b9fc2f14213d639e72a02a990671
#
_entry.id   5747b9fc2f14213d639e72a02a990671
#
_cell.length_a   1.000
_cell.length_b   1.000
_cell.length_c   1.000
_cell.angle_alpha   90.00
_cell.angle_beta   90.00
_cell.angle_gamma   90.00
#
_symmetry.space_group_name_H-M   'P 1'
#
loop_
_entity.id
_entity.type
_entity.pdbx_description
1 polymer ?
#
loop_
_entity_poly.entity_id
_entity_poly.type
_entity_poly.pdbx_seq_one_letter_code
_entity_poly.pdbx_strand_id
1 'polypeptide(L)'
;VSIPVVDVLTFGEAMLSLQTEGPLSAGGTARTTVAGAEFNVAVGLARLGHRVSWAGRTGRDEPGRVILRTLRGEGVVTSHTTTDPEAPTGAMLRERRVADLARVHYWRSGSAASRQRPEDLAPALEAGARILHLTGITCALGDGPLAAVRSAAVYAAEHGWTVSLDVNHRTRLWSQEAAATALHPLLPYVDVVIASDDELPLLCPDPGAAADRTEAALVAELFEAGIGEVAVKRGADGADLYLPGATPVHAAARPVPVTDTVGAGDAFCAGYLSGLLDGLDPLARLHRATTTAAFGVASDGDWEGLPHRDELVLLDATPGSAVR
;
A
#
# COMPACT_ATOMS: atom_id res chain seq x y z
N VAL A 1 20.94 1.56 21.21
CA VAL A 1 19.93 1.51 20.16
C VAL A 1 20.68 1.59 18.84
N SER A 2 20.68 0.51 18.04
CA SER A 2 21.29 0.53 16.70
C SER A 2 20.46 1.46 15.80
N ILE A 3 21.13 2.24 14.95
CA ILE A 3 20.47 3.08 13.94
C ILE A 3 19.82 2.11 12.93
N PRO A 4 18.50 2.20 12.68
CA PRO A 4 17.84 1.31 11.73
C PRO A 4 18.43 1.48 10.33
N VAL A 5 18.56 0.37 9.61
CA VAL A 5 19.17 0.37 8.27
C VAL A 5 18.27 1.05 7.24
N VAL A 6 16.95 1.00 7.44
CA VAL A 6 15.96 1.64 6.55
C VAL A 6 14.90 2.43 7.34
N ASP A 7 14.22 3.37 6.68
CA ASP A 7 13.09 4.09 7.27
C ASP A 7 11.84 3.22 7.26
N VAL A 8 11.57 2.51 6.16
CA VAL A 8 10.37 1.66 6.01
C VAL A 8 10.74 0.27 5.53
N LEU A 9 10.22 -0.74 6.21
CA LEU A 9 10.15 -2.11 5.74
C LEU A 9 8.73 -2.41 5.29
N THR A 10 8.58 -3.00 4.11
CA THR A 10 7.29 -3.54 3.63
C THR A 10 7.52 -4.83 2.85
N PHE A 11 6.48 -5.65 2.73
CA PHE A 11 6.52 -6.90 1.98
C PHE A 11 5.11 -7.30 1.55
N GLY A 12 5.01 -8.01 0.44
CA GLY A 12 3.74 -8.46 -0.10
C GLY A 12 3.92 -8.98 -1.51
N GLU A 13 2.84 -9.08 -2.28
CA GLU A 13 2.91 -9.57 -3.64
C GLU A 13 3.15 -8.44 -4.63
N ALA A 14 4.24 -8.55 -5.37
CA ALA A 14 4.46 -7.83 -6.61
C ALA A 14 4.24 -8.77 -7.81
N MET A 15 3.54 -8.29 -8.84
CA MET A 15 3.12 -9.04 -10.01
C MET A 15 3.62 -8.39 -11.29
N LEU A 16 3.92 -9.21 -12.32
CA LEU A 16 4.02 -8.69 -13.67
C LEU A 16 2.63 -8.25 -14.14
N SER A 17 2.49 -7.00 -14.56
CA SER A 17 1.27 -6.46 -15.15
C SER A 17 1.42 -6.35 -16.67
N LEU A 18 0.51 -6.99 -17.39
CA LEU A 18 0.34 -6.85 -18.83
C LEU A 18 -0.85 -5.93 -19.11
N GLN A 19 -0.62 -4.81 -19.78
CA GLN A 19 -1.66 -3.82 -20.07
C GLN A 19 -1.92 -3.76 -21.58
N THR A 20 -3.20 -3.90 -21.98
CA THR A 20 -3.62 -3.87 -23.37
C THR A 20 -4.71 -2.82 -23.61
N GLU A 21 -4.69 -2.18 -24.78
CA GLU A 21 -5.69 -1.19 -25.20
C GLU A 21 -6.97 -1.83 -25.75
N GLY A 22 -7.21 -3.08 -25.46
CA GLY A 22 -8.40 -3.83 -25.87
C GLY A 22 -8.32 -5.26 -25.40
N PRO A 23 -9.29 -6.11 -25.82
CA PRO A 23 -9.27 -7.51 -25.44
C PRO A 23 -8.06 -8.23 -26.04
N LEU A 24 -7.32 -8.96 -25.20
CA LEU A 24 -6.17 -9.74 -25.63
C LEU A 24 -6.53 -10.74 -26.75
N SER A 25 -7.77 -11.27 -26.73
CA SER A 25 -8.29 -12.18 -27.75
C SER A 25 -8.37 -11.57 -29.15
N ALA A 26 -8.33 -10.25 -29.30
CA ALA A 26 -8.25 -9.57 -30.58
C ALA A 26 -6.80 -9.45 -31.10
N GLY A 27 -5.82 -9.91 -30.35
CA GLY A 27 -4.40 -9.72 -30.63
C GLY A 27 -3.91 -8.32 -30.27
N GLY A 28 -2.70 -7.97 -30.69
CA GLY A 28 -2.08 -6.67 -30.45
C GLY A 28 -0.85 -6.75 -29.57
N THR A 29 -0.48 -5.61 -28.98
CA THR A 29 0.68 -5.48 -28.07
C THR A 29 0.23 -5.29 -26.63
N ALA A 30 1.07 -5.73 -25.70
CA ALA A 30 0.89 -5.47 -24.28
C ALA A 30 2.08 -4.64 -23.76
N ARG A 31 1.80 -3.58 -23.01
CA ARG A 31 2.81 -2.90 -22.20
C ARG A 31 3.05 -3.72 -20.95
N THR A 32 4.30 -3.96 -20.61
CA THR A 32 4.66 -4.67 -19.38
C THR A 32 5.06 -3.67 -18.31
N THR A 33 4.52 -3.84 -17.10
CA THR A 33 4.88 -3.09 -15.91
C THR A 33 4.80 -3.97 -14.67
N VAL A 34 4.95 -3.41 -13.50
CA VAL A 34 4.80 -4.10 -12.21
C VAL A 34 3.58 -3.53 -11.49
N ALA A 35 2.86 -4.38 -10.76
CA ALA A 35 1.76 -3.98 -9.88
C ALA A 35 1.91 -4.69 -8.53
N GLY A 36 1.46 -4.02 -7.47
CA GLY A 36 1.46 -4.56 -6.11
C GLY A 36 1.38 -3.43 -5.09
N ALA A 37 0.49 -3.53 -4.10
CA ALA A 37 0.24 -2.43 -3.17
C ALA A 37 1.52 -2.04 -2.41
N GLU A 38 2.17 -2.99 -1.77
CA GLU A 38 3.40 -2.76 -1.00
C GLU A 38 4.58 -2.38 -1.91
N PHE A 39 4.59 -2.85 -3.16
CA PHE A 39 5.55 -2.42 -4.17
C PHE A 39 5.34 -0.94 -4.52
N ASN A 40 4.09 -0.51 -4.76
CA ASN A 40 3.74 0.86 -5.10
C ASN A 40 4.11 1.82 -3.96
N VAL A 41 3.78 1.45 -2.71
CA VAL A 41 4.16 2.21 -1.52
C VAL A 41 5.68 2.31 -1.39
N ALA A 42 6.42 1.22 -1.62
CA ALA A 42 7.88 1.21 -1.54
C ALA A 42 8.51 2.17 -2.56
N VAL A 43 8.05 2.15 -3.81
CA VAL A 43 8.50 3.06 -4.87
C VAL A 43 8.16 4.51 -4.52
N GLY A 44 6.92 4.78 -4.11
CA GLY A 44 6.49 6.13 -3.73
C GLY A 44 7.33 6.72 -2.60
N LEU A 45 7.59 5.95 -1.55
CA LEU A 45 8.44 6.38 -0.44
C LEU A 45 9.89 6.61 -0.86
N ALA A 46 10.44 5.75 -1.73
CA ALA A 46 11.81 5.91 -2.24
C ALA A 46 11.94 7.20 -3.07
N ARG A 47 10.98 7.50 -3.96
CA ARG A 47 10.92 8.76 -4.72
C ARG A 47 10.75 9.98 -3.82
N LEU A 48 10.06 9.83 -2.68
CA LEU A 48 9.95 10.86 -1.65
C LEU A 48 11.18 10.97 -0.75
N GLY A 49 12.27 10.25 -1.09
CA GLY A 49 13.59 10.40 -0.48
C GLY A 49 13.82 9.57 0.79
N HIS A 50 12.99 8.56 1.07
CA HIS A 50 13.16 7.66 2.21
C HIS A 50 13.89 6.38 1.81
N ARG A 51 14.60 5.79 2.77
CA ARG A 51 15.25 4.47 2.59
C ARG A 51 14.23 3.37 2.84
N VAL A 52 13.90 2.61 1.81
CA VAL A 52 12.86 1.57 1.87
C VAL A 52 13.44 0.22 1.55
N SER A 53 13.04 -0.81 2.32
CA SER A 53 13.31 -2.21 2.01
C SER A 53 12.00 -2.90 1.63
N TRP A 54 12.02 -3.62 0.51
CA TRP A 54 10.95 -4.53 0.14
C TRP A 54 11.43 -5.98 0.30
N ALA A 55 10.78 -6.73 1.20
CA ALA A 55 11.15 -8.10 1.58
C ALA A 55 10.13 -9.15 1.12
N GLY A 56 9.52 -8.95 -0.05
CA GLY A 56 8.57 -9.90 -0.63
C GLY A 56 9.24 -11.13 -1.22
N ARG A 57 8.41 -12.03 -1.80
CA ARG A 57 8.86 -13.29 -2.39
C ARG A 57 8.48 -13.34 -3.86
N THR A 58 9.47 -13.62 -4.74
CA THR A 58 9.29 -13.72 -6.19
C THR A 58 9.69 -15.12 -6.67
N GLY A 59 9.23 -15.53 -7.83
CA GLY A 59 9.71 -16.73 -8.52
C GLY A 59 11.11 -16.54 -9.10
N ARG A 60 11.77 -17.66 -9.43
CA ARG A 60 13.04 -17.68 -10.20
C ARG A 60 12.75 -17.59 -11.69
N ASP A 61 12.06 -16.54 -12.13
CA ASP A 61 11.57 -16.34 -13.49
C ASP A 61 11.79 -14.91 -14.01
N GLU A 62 11.45 -14.64 -15.28
CA GLU A 62 11.58 -13.32 -15.88
C GLU A 62 10.69 -12.27 -15.19
N PRO A 63 9.40 -12.55 -14.86
CA PRO A 63 8.60 -11.63 -14.07
C PRO A 63 9.27 -11.21 -12.76
N GLY A 64 9.83 -12.14 -11.99
CA GLY A 64 10.56 -11.84 -10.76
C GLY A 64 11.79 -10.95 -11.00
N ARG A 65 12.52 -11.18 -12.11
CA ARG A 65 13.65 -10.31 -12.50
C ARG A 65 13.20 -8.89 -12.85
N VAL A 66 12.07 -8.74 -13.54
CA VAL A 66 11.49 -7.42 -13.86
C VAL A 66 11.18 -6.68 -12.57
N ILE A 67 10.49 -7.32 -11.61
CA ILE A 67 10.14 -6.72 -10.32
C ILE A 67 11.40 -6.24 -9.59
N LEU A 68 12.38 -7.13 -9.40
CA LEU A 68 13.59 -6.78 -8.67
C LEU A 68 14.44 -5.72 -9.37
N ARG A 69 14.48 -5.72 -10.71
CA ARG A 69 15.17 -4.68 -11.48
C ARG A 69 14.50 -3.32 -11.30
N THR A 70 13.16 -3.29 -11.34
CA THR A 70 12.39 -2.07 -11.17
C THR A 70 12.60 -1.49 -9.77
N LEU A 71 12.43 -2.30 -8.71
CA LEU A 71 12.67 -1.86 -7.33
C LEU A 71 14.07 -1.25 -7.15
N ARG A 72 15.12 -1.93 -7.67
CA ARG A 72 16.49 -1.42 -7.58
C ARG A 72 16.68 -0.12 -8.38
N GLY A 73 16.04 -0.02 -9.54
CA GLY A 73 16.05 1.20 -10.37
C GLY A 73 15.43 2.39 -9.65
N GLU A 74 14.42 2.14 -8.81
CA GLU A 74 13.74 3.12 -7.96
C GLU A 74 14.44 3.33 -6.61
N GLY A 75 15.60 2.72 -6.37
CA GLY A 75 16.38 2.91 -5.15
C GLY A 75 15.89 2.11 -3.94
N VAL A 76 14.95 1.17 -4.12
CA VAL A 76 14.44 0.30 -3.05
C VAL A 76 15.45 -0.82 -2.76
N VAL A 77 15.72 -1.06 -1.48
CA VAL A 77 16.58 -2.15 -1.00
C VAL A 77 15.87 -3.49 -1.21
N THR A 78 16.52 -4.42 -1.92
CA THR A 78 15.98 -5.75 -2.26
C THR A 78 16.85 -6.90 -1.72
N SER A 79 17.79 -6.61 -0.82
CA SER A 79 18.71 -7.63 -0.28
C SER A 79 18.02 -8.72 0.54
N HIS A 80 16.83 -8.45 1.05
CA HIS A 80 16.05 -9.38 1.87
C HIS A 80 14.87 -10.02 1.12
N THR A 81 14.85 -9.88 -0.21
CA THR A 81 13.82 -10.55 -1.05
C THR A 81 14.12 -12.04 -1.15
N THR A 82 13.11 -12.87 -0.96
CA THR A 82 13.20 -14.31 -1.14
C THR A 82 12.88 -14.69 -2.58
N THR A 83 13.65 -15.61 -3.16
CA THR A 83 13.37 -16.18 -4.50
C THR A 83 12.94 -17.63 -4.36
N ASP A 84 11.71 -17.94 -4.81
CA ASP A 84 11.18 -19.31 -4.84
C ASP A 84 11.67 -20.03 -6.11
N PRO A 85 12.32 -21.20 -5.97
CA PRO A 85 12.76 -21.97 -7.14
C PRO A 85 11.63 -22.75 -7.84
N GLU A 86 10.48 -22.95 -7.17
CA GLU A 86 9.41 -23.84 -7.62
C GLU A 86 8.13 -23.10 -8.01
N ALA A 87 7.81 -22.00 -7.31
CA ALA A 87 6.60 -21.23 -7.56
C ALA A 87 6.87 -20.06 -8.51
N PRO A 88 5.95 -19.79 -9.46
CA PRO A 88 6.07 -18.64 -10.35
C PRO A 88 5.80 -17.33 -9.63
N THR A 89 6.34 -16.25 -10.16
CA THR A 89 5.90 -14.90 -9.82
C THR A 89 4.47 -14.68 -10.29
N GLY A 90 3.64 -14.02 -9.47
CA GLY A 90 2.29 -13.66 -9.87
C GLY A 90 2.27 -12.74 -11.10
N ALA A 91 1.20 -12.82 -11.88
CA ALA A 91 0.99 -11.96 -13.03
C ALA A 91 -0.47 -11.54 -13.14
N MET A 92 -0.71 -10.43 -13.84
CA MET A 92 -2.06 -9.98 -14.17
C MET A 92 -2.12 -9.42 -15.59
N LEU A 93 -3.30 -9.52 -16.20
CA LEU A 93 -3.65 -8.85 -17.44
C LEU A 93 -4.70 -7.79 -17.14
N ARG A 94 -4.44 -6.56 -17.57
CA ARG A 94 -5.36 -5.43 -17.51
C ARG A 94 -5.75 -5.03 -18.92
N GLU A 95 -6.98 -5.31 -19.29
CA GLU A 95 -7.55 -4.94 -20.58
C GLU A 95 -8.35 -3.64 -20.43
N ARG A 96 -7.94 -2.55 -21.07
CA ARG A 96 -8.79 -1.35 -21.18
C ARG A 96 -9.96 -1.65 -22.10
N ARG A 97 -11.19 -1.41 -21.63
CA ARG A 97 -12.38 -1.81 -22.39
C ARG A 97 -13.21 -0.63 -22.91
N VAL A 98 -13.68 0.23 -22.02
CA VAL A 98 -14.51 1.39 -22.36
C VAL A 98 -14.17 2.50 -21.39
N ALA A 99 -13.78 3.64 -21.90
CA ALA A 99 -13.33 4.78 -21.09
C ALA A 99 -12.33 4.31 -20.01
N ASP A 100 -12.61 4.56 -18.73
CA ASP A 100 -11.74 4.19 -17.61
C ASP A 100 -11.99 2.76 -17.07
N LEU A 101 -12.88 1.99 -17.72
CA LEU A 101 -13.20 0.62 -17.29
C LEU A 101 -12.17 -0.36 -17.82
N ALA A 102 -11.42 -0.94 -16.90
CA ALA A 102 -10.49 -2.02 -17.19
C ALA A 102 -11.02 -3.36 -16.65
N ARG A 103 -10.81 -4.42 -17.42
CA ARG A 103 -11.01 -5.78 -16.98
C ARG A 103 -9.67 -6.35 -16.53
N VAL A 104 -9.63 -6.92 -15.31
CA VAL A 104 -8.39 -7.48 -14.77
C VAL A 104 -8.54 -8.99 -14.60
N HIS A 105 -7.55 -9.72 -15.12
CA HIS A 105 -7.38 -11.16 -14.93
C HIS A 105 -6.12 -11.39 -14.12
N TYR A 106 -6.21 -12.25 -13.09
CA TYR A 106 -5.10 -12.56 -12.21
C TYR A 106 -4.62 -14.01 -12.41
N TRP A 107 -3.32 -14.16 -12.52
CA TRP A 107 -2.60 -15.44 -12.46
C TRP A 107 -1.69 -15.40 -11.23
N ARG A 108 -2.30 -15.58 -10.06
CA ARG A 108 -1.60 -15.42 -8.77
C ARG A 108 -1.81 -16.61 -7.81
N SER A 109 -2.73 -17.52 -8.13
CA SER A 109 -2.94 -18.72 -7.32
C SER A 109 -1.67 -19.59 -7.34
N GLY A 110 -1.15 -19.92 -6.15
CA GLY A 110 0.11 -20.65 -6.02
C GLY A 110 1.37 -19.86 -6.43
N SER A 111 1.29 -18.52 -6.52
CA SER A 111 2.44 -17.67 -6.77
C SER A 111 3.47 -17.78 -5.64
N ALA A 112 4.71 -17.38 -5.92
CA ALA A 112 5.77 -17.32 -4.91
C ALA A 112 5.35 -16.48 -3.70
N ALA A 113 4.69 -15.34 -3.91
CA ALA A 113 4.21 -14.48 -2.85
C ALA A 113 3.16 -15.15 -1.94
N SER A 114 2.30 -16.02 -2.50
CA SER A 114 1.34 -16.80 -1.71
C SER A 114 2.00 -17.86 -0.79
N ARG A 115 3.30 -18.07 -0.95
CA ARG A 115 4.14 -18.98 -0.13
C ARG A 115 5.04 -18.22 0.85
N GLN A 116 4.89 -16.89 0.99
CA GLN A 116 5.62 -16.09 1.98
C GLN A 116 5.40 -16.68 3.38
N ARG A 117 6.47 -16.73 4.19
CA ARG A 117 6.47 -17.28 5.55
C ARG A 117 7.17 -16.35 6.52
N PRO A 118 6.94 -16.46 7.82
CA PRO A 118 7.65 -15.66 8.83
C PRO A 118 9.17 -15.73 8.70
N GLU A 119 9.72 -16.91 8.42
CA GLU A 119 11.16 -17.14 8.32
C GLU A 119 11.81 -16.35 7.18
N ASP A 120 11.07 -16.08 6.10
CA ASP A 120 11.54 -15.29 4.97
C ASP A 120 11.84 -13.84 5.37
N LEU A 121 11.16 -13.33 6.42
CA LEU A 121 11.26 -11.95 6.87
C LEU A 121 12.33 -11.73 7.95
N ALA A 122 12.81 -12.78 8.62
CA ALA A 122 13.73 -12.66 9.74
C ALA A 122 14.96 -11.78 9.41
N PRO A 123 15.65 -11.94 8.27
CA PRO A 123 16.79 -11.08 7.96
C PRO A 123 16.44 -9.59 7.76
N ALA A 124 15.23 -9.30 7.25
CA ALA A 124 14.75 -7.93 7.06
C ALA A 124 14.37 -7.28 8.40
N LEU A 125 13.73 -8.05 9.27
CA LEU A 125 13.34 -7.61 10.62
C LEU A 125 14.58 -7.36 11.49
N GLU A 126 15.57 -8.26 11.46
CA GLU A 126 16.84 -8.11 12.18
C GLU A 126 17.64 -6.90 11.70
N ALA A 127 17.58 -6.53 10.41
CA ALA A 127 18.23 -5.35 9.87
C ALA A 127 17.67 -4.04 10.43
N GLY A 128 16.41 -4.00 10.81
CA GLY A 128 15.75 -2.89 11.48
C GLY A 128 15.14 -1.84 10.55
N ALA A 129 13.98 -1.32 10.98
CA ALA A 129 13.26 -0.21 10.33
C ALA A 129 12.67 0.74 11.38
N ARG A 130 12.20 1.91 10.94
CA ARG A 130 11.41 2.83 11.79
C ARG A 130 9.92 2.52 11.67
N ILE A 131 9.48 2.16 10.48
CA ILE A 131 8.09 1.83 10.18
C ILE A 131 8.03 0.45 9.51
N LEU A 132 7.09 -0.38 9.93
CA LEU A 132 6.61 -1.55 9.20
C LEU A 132 5.28 -1.18 8.53
N HIS A 133 5.22 -1.24 7.20
CA HIS A 133 3.97 -1.03 6.46
C HIS A 133 3.40 -2.36 5.95
N LEU A 134 2.14 -2.60 6.26
CA LEU A 134 1.38 -3.82 5.97
C LEU A 134 0.10 -3.50 5.21
N THR A 135 -0.38 -4.45 4.42
CA THR A 135 -1.71 -4.35 3.78
C THR A 135 -2.56 -5.60 4.03
N GLY A 136 -3.88 -5.42 3.99
CA GLY A 136 -4.83 -6.53 4.03
C GLY A 136 -4.73 -7.45 2.82
N ILE A 137 -4.19 -6.97 1.68
CA ILE A 137 -3.96 -7.81 0.50
C ILE A 137 -3.02 -8.97 0.83
N THR A 138 -1.91 -8.72 1.51
CA THR A 138 -0.96 -9.77 1.89
C THR A 138 -1.59 -10.77 2.85
N CYS A 139 -2.44 -10.32 3.79
CA CYS A 139 -3.20 -11.20 4.66
C CYS A 139 -4.13 -12.16 3.89
N ALA A 140 -4.65 -11.73 2.74
CA ALA A 140 -5.59 -12.49 1.92
C ALA A 140 -4.92 -13.55 1.02
N LEU A 141 -3.59 -13.60 0.94
CA LEU A 141 -2.87 -14.50 0.03
C LEU A 141 -2.83 -15.96 0.52
N GLY A 142 -3.16 -16.20 1.78
CA GLY A 142 -3.18 -17.52 2.42
C GLY A 142 -2.59 -17.53 3.82
N ASP A 143 -2.58 -18.72 4.44
CA ASP A 143 -2.16 -18.88 5.85
C ASP A 143 -0.70 -18.49 6.10
N GLY A 144 0.19 -18.80 5.15
CA GLY A 144 1.61 -18.46 5.26
C GLY A 144 1.84 -16.94 5.28
N PRO A 145 1.38 -16.18 4.28
CA PRO A 145 1.45 -14.71 4.27
C PRO A 145 0.76 -14.07 5.47
N LEU A 146 -0.41 -14.56 5.90
CA LEU A 146 -1.08 -14.07 7.12
C LEU A 146 -0.22 -14.29 8.37
N ALA A 147 0.39 -15.47 8.50
CA ALA A 147 1.32 -15.75 9.59
C ALA A 147 2.55 -14.84 9.55
N ALA A 148 3.08 -14.56 8.34
CA ALA A 148 4.19 -13.64 8.15
C ALA A 148 3.83 -12.21 8.58
N VAL A 149 2.65 -11.72 8.20
CA VAL A 149 2.14 -10.40 8.62
C VAL A 149 2.02 -10.32 10.14
N ARG A 150 1.41 -11.33 10.78
CA ARG A 150 1.24 -11.37 12.24
C ARG A 150 2.59 -11.38 12.96
N SER A 151 3.51 -12.23 12.52
CA SER A 151 4.85 -12.32 13.10
C SER A 151 5.63 -11.02 12.96
N ALA A 152 5.56 -10.37 11.79
CA ALA A 152 6.24 -9.11 11.56
C ALA A 152 5.64 -7.97 12.39
N ALA A 153 4.31 -7.90 12.53
CA ALA A 153 3.63 -6.89 13.34
C ALA A 153 4.01 -7.02 14.83
N VAL A 154 3.99 -8.25 15.38
CA VAL A 154 4.44 -8.51 16.75
C VAL A 154 5.90 -8.08 16.94
N TYR A 155 6.80 -8.53 16.04
CA TYR A 155 8.22 -8.19 16.12
C TYR A 155 8.43 -6.67 16.10
N ALA A 156 7.79 -5.96 15.17
CA ALA A 156 7.93 -4.51 15.03
C ALA A 156 7.46 -3.76 16.30
N ALA A 157 6.29 -4.14 16.83
CA ALA A 157 5.74 -3.55 18.06
C ALA A 157 6.67 -3.80 19.27
N GLU A 158 7.18 -5.02 19.45
CA GLU A 158 8.12 -5.37 20.53
C GLU A 158 9.46 -4.61 20.43
N HIS A 159 9.84 -4.17 19.21
CA HIS A 159 11.07 -3.42 18.97
C HIS A 159 10.86 -1.90 18.85
N GLY A 160 9.64 -1.43 19.14
CA GLY A 160 9.29 0.00 19.15
C GLY A 160 9.26 0.65 17.77
N TRP A 161 8.97 -0.12 16.72
CA TRP A 161 8.70 0.43 15.40
C TRP A 161 7.26 0.90 15.31
N THR A 162 7.00 1.87 14.45
CA THR A 162 5.62 2.20 14.09
C THR A 162 5.08 1.17 13.11
N VAL A 163 3.94 0.59 13.41
CA VAL A 163 3.25 -0.35 12.51
C VAL A 163 2.08 0.35 11.82
N SER A 164 2.14 0.41 10.50
CA SER A 164 1.07 0.96 9.64
C SER A 164 0.34 -0.15 8.91
N LEU A 165 -0.98 -0.14 8.96
CA LEU A 165 -1.86 -1.07 8.25
C LEU A 165 -2.78 -0.31 7.29
N ASP A 166 -2.65 -0.55 5.98
CA ASP A 166 -3.68 -0.22 5.00
C ASP A 166 -4.65 -1.40 4.87
N VAL A 167 -5.92 -1.19 5.17
CA VAL A 167 -6.94 -2.25 5.11
C VAL A 167 -7.02 -2.85 3.71
N ASN A 168 -7.02 -2.00 2.69
CA ASN A 168 -6.88 -2.34 1.26
C ASN A 168 -7.66 -3.60 0.86
N HIS A 169 -8.96 -3.61 1.19
CA HIS A 169 -9.83 -4.75 0.96
C HIS A 169 -10.07 -5.00 -0.53
N ARG A 170 -9.96 -6.23 -0.93
CA ARG A 170 -10.22 -6.66 -2.31
C ARG A 170 -11.26 -7.79 -2.31
N THR A 171 -12.51 -7.47 -2.62
CA THR A 171 -13.65 -8.42 -2.64
C THR A 171 -13.42 -9.66 -3.51
N ARG A 172 -12.49 -9.57 -4.47
CA ARG A 172 -12.08 -10.72 -5.31
C ARG A 172 -11.14 -11.69 -4.61
N LEU A 173 -10.52 -11.30 -3.51
CA LEU A 173 -9.58 -12.15 -2.75
C LEU A 173 -10.29 -12.86 -1.60
N TRP A 174 -11.14 -12.14 -0.86
CA TRP A 174 -11.78 -12.65 0.35
C TRP A 174 -13.07 -11.90 0.68
N SER A 175 -13.91 -12.51 1.51
CA SER A 175 -15.11 -11.87 2.03
C SER A 175 -14.78 -10.86 3.14
N GLN A 176 -15.75 -10.01 3.47
CA GLN A 176 -15.62 -9.05 4.57
C GLN A 176 -15.41 -9.74 5.92
N GLU A 177 -16.11 -10.86 6.17
CA GLU A 177 -15.97 -11.66 7.40
C GLU A 177 -14.57 -12.29 7.52
N ALA A 178 -14.03 -12.80 6.40
CA ALA A 178 -12.67 -13.34 6.38
C ALA A 178 -11.64 -12.23 6.62
N ALA A 179 -11.85 -11.04 6.05
CA ALA A 179 -11.02 -9.87 6.28
C ALA A 179 -11.02 -9.46 7.75
N ALA A 180 -12.20 -9.30 8.36
CA ALA A 180 -12.35 -8.95 9.77
C ALA A 180 -11.67 -9.99 10.69
N THR A 181 -11.88 -11.28 10.44
CA THR A 181 -11.24 -12.37 11.19
C THR A 181 -9.72 -12.31 11.14
N ALA A 182 -9.15 -11.91 10.00
CA ALA A 182 -7.71 -11.84 9.82
C ALA A 182 -7.09 -10.55 10.36
N LEU A 183 -7.77 -9.40 10.16
CA LEU A 183 -7.23 -8.07 10.48
C LEU A 183 -7.44 -7.67 11.94
N HIS A 184 -8.59 -7.99 12.55
CA HIS A 184 -8.88 -7.63 13.94
C HIS A 184 -7.79 -8.07 14.93
N PRO A 185 -7.24 -9.31 14.85
CA PRO A 185 -6.16 -9.73 15.75
C PRO A 185 -4.83 -8.99 15.56
N LEU A 186 -4.67 -8.18 14.52
CA LEU A 186 -3.48 -7.36 14.30
C LEU A 186 -3.53 -6.03 15.06
N LEU A 187 -4.73 -5.53 15.36
CA LEU A 187 -4.94 -4.18 15.93
C LEU A 187 -4.09 -3.87 17.18
N PRO A 188 -3.88 -4.81 18.13
CA PRO A 188 -3.03 -4.55 19.29
C PRO A 188 -1.57 -4.22 18.96
N TYR A 189 -1.13 -4.44 17.73
CA TYR A 189 0.24 -4.22 17.26
C TYR A 189 0.34 -3.08 16.24
N VAL A 190 -0.79 -2.42 15.91
CA VAL A 190 -0.87 -1.38 14.88
C VAL A 190 -0.98 -0.01 15.51
N ASP A 191 -0.15 0.93 15.07
CA ASP A 191 -0.17 2.33 15.52
C ASP A 191 -0.97 3.22 14.57
N VAL A 192 -0.92 2.94 13.26
CA VAL A 192 -1.54 3.75 12.21
C VAL A 192 -2.42 2.87 11.33
N VAL A 193 -3.70 3.18 11.29
CA VAL A 193 -4.66 2.58 10.34
C VAL A 193 -4.89 3.54 9.19
N ILE A 194 -4.83 3.01 7.96
CA ILE A 194 -5.25 3.70 6.74
C ILE A 194 -6.36 2.86 6.12
N ALA A 195 -7.52 3.46 5.85
CA ALA A 195 -8.68 2.76 5.31
C ALA A 195 -9.52 3.73 4.46
N SER A 196 -10.37 3.21 3.58
CA SER A 196 -11.53 3.96 3.08
C SER A 196 -12.69 3.87 4.10
N ASP A 197 -13.71 4.69 3.94
CA ASP A 197 -14.86 4.72 4.84
C ASP A 197 -15.60 3.37 4.86
N ASP A 198 -15.73 2.71 3.72
CA ASP A 198 -16.33 1.37 3.58
C ASP A 198 -15.44 0.24 4.12
N GLU A 199 -14.13 0.49 4.33
CA GLU A 199 -13.20 -0.48 4.89
C GLU A 199 -13.14 -0.45 6.43
N LEU A 200 -13.49 0.64 7.10
CA LEU A 200 -13.43 0.75 8.56
C LEU A 200 -14.21 -0.35 9.31
N PRO A 201 -15.43 -0.74 8.89
CA PRO A 201 -16.16 -1.82 9.55
C PRO A 201 -15.43 -3.16 9.57
N LEU A 202 -14.51 -3.40 8.62
CA LEU A 202 -13.73 -4.64 8.52
C LEU A 202 -12.69 -4.80 9.64
N LEU A 203 -12.43 -3.76 10.40
CA LEU A 203 -11.54 -3.81 11.56
C LEU A 203 -12.29 -4.21 12.85
N CYS A 204 -13.62 -4.32 12.80
CA CYS A 204 -14.45 -4.80 13.89
C CYS A 204 -14.62 -6.32 13.84
N PRO A 205 -14.84 -7.00 14.98
CA PRO A 205 -15.05 -8.46 15.02
C PRO A 205 -16.25 -8.93 14.18
N ASP A 206 -17.29 -8.09 14.10
CA ASP A 206 -18.50 -8.34 13.31
C ASP A 206 -18.74 -7.15 12.37
N PRO A 207 -18.23 -7.23 11.12
CA PRO A 207 -18.36 -6.14 10.17
C PRO A 207 -19.81 -5.87 9.75
N GLY A 208 -20.70 -6.88 9.79
CA GLY A 208 -22.13 -6.72 9.51
C GLY A 208 -22.81 -5.83 10.55
N ALA A 209 -22.59 -6.08 11.82
CA ALA A 209 -23.10 -5.23 12.91
C ALA A 209 -22.40 -3.86 12.96
N ALA A 210 -21.16 -3.78 12.47
CA ALA A 210 -20.40 -2.52 12.41
C ALA A 210 -20.88 -1.58 11.29
N ALA A 211 -21.47 -2.10 10.21
CA ALA A 211 -21.93 -1.31 9.06
C ALA A 211 -23.02 -0.27 9.41
N ASP A 212 -23.81 -0.53 10.44
CA ASP A 212 -24.85 0.39 10.92
C ASP A 212 -24.34 1.44 11.92
N ARG A 213 -23.04 1.42 12.25
CA ARG A 213 -22.44 2.29 13.23
C ARG A 213 -21.88 3.56 12.57
N THR A 214 -21.84 4.62 13.35
CA THR A 214 -21.20 5.86 12.88
C THR A 214 -19.67 5.68 12.79
N GLU A 215 -19.07 6.34 11.83
CA GLU A 215 -17.61 6.36 11.68
C GLU A 215 -16.90 6.78 12.99
N ALA A 216 -17.40 7.79 13.67
CA ALA A 216 -16.86 8.23 14.95
C ALA A 216 -16.86 7.13 16.02
N ALA A 217 -17.88 6.25 16.01
CA ALA A 217 -17.94 5.12 16.95
C ALA A 217 -16.92 4.03 16.56
N LEU A 218 -16.74 3.76 15.27
CA LEU A 218 -15.72 2.82 14.78
C LEU A 218 -14.30 3.30 15.12
N VAL A 219 -14.03 4.58 14.87
CA VAL A 219 -12.73 5.20 15.19
C VAL A 219 -12.46 5.19 16.70
N ALA A 220 -13.48 5.44 17.52
CA ALA A 220 -13.33 5.38 18.98
C ALA A 220 -12.92 3.98 19.47
N GLU A 221 -13.50 2.91 18.90
CA GLU A 221 -13.09 1.53 19.21
C GLU A 221 -11.65 1.24 18.80
N LEU A 222 -11.21 1.76 17.64
CA LEU A 222 -9.83 1.61 17.21
C LEU A 222 -8.87 2.30 18.21
N PHE A 223 -9.23 3.47 18.73
CA PHE A 223 -8.45 4.13 19.78
C PHE A 223 -8.44 3.33 21.09
N GLU A 224 -9.56 2.71 21.47
CA GLU A 224 -9.63 1.80 22.62
C GLU A 224 -8.76 0.55 22.44
N ALA A 225 -8.59 0.09 21.19
CA ALA A 225 -7.68 -1.00 20.84
C ALA A 225 -6.20 -0.61 20.83
N GLY A 226 -5.88 0.70 21.02
CA GLY A 226 -4.50 1.19 21.08
C GLY A 226 -4.00 1.89 19.82
N ILE A 227 -4.81 1.99 18.77
CA ILE A 227 -4.44 2.70 17.54
C ILE A 227 -4.19 4.20 17.87
N GLY A 228 -3.06 4.73 17.42
CA GLY A 228 -2.69 6.14 17.63
C GLY A 228 -3.23 7.09 16.57
N GLU A 229 -3.41 6.62 15.33
CA GLU A 229 -3.85 7.45 14.21
C GLU A 229 -4.75 6.63 13.26
N VAL A 230 -5.85 7.23 12.79
CA VAL A 230 -6.74 6.65 11.78
C VAL A 230 -6.91 7.64 10.64
N ALA A 231 -6.35 7.31 9.46
CA ALA A 231 -6.50 8.09 8.24
C ALA A 231 -7.59 7.46 7.35
N VAL A 232 -8.66 8.20 7.08
CA VAL A 232 -9.79 7.73 6.28
C VAL A 232 -9.76 8.39 4.91
N LYS A 233 -9.57 7.56 3.88
CA LYS A 233 -9.56 7.96 2.45
C LYS A 233 -10.99 8.16 1.96
N ARG A 234 -11.28 9.28 1.26
CA ARG A 234 -12.61 9.62 0.75
C ARG A 234 -12.61 9.84 -0.77
N GLY A 235 -11.68 9.23 -1.48
CA GLY A 235 -11.58 9.37 -2.93
C GLY A 235 -11.48 10.84 -3.37
N ALA A 236 -12.47 11.29 -4.15
CA ALA A 236 -12.49 12.66 -4.68
C ALA A 236 -12.71 13.75 -3.60
N ASP A 237 -13.21 13.39 -2.43
CA ASP A 237 -13.44 14.33 -1.33
C ASP A 237 -12.17 14.53 -0.47
N GLY A 238 -11.11 13.74 -0.71
CA GLY A 238 -9.84 13.86 0.01
C GLY A 238 -9.68 12.83 1.11
N ALA A 239 -9.34 13.28 2.33
CA ALA A 239 -9.15 12.38 3.47
C ALA A 239 -9.32 13.09 4.81
N ASP A 240 -9.68 12.31 5.83
CA ASP A 240 -9.72 12.75 7.23
C ASP A 240 -8.67 12.01 8.06
N LEU A 241 -8.13 12.69 9.05
CA LEU A 241 -7.23 12.12 10.05
C LEU A 241 -7.83 12.30 11.43
N TYR A 242 -8.01 11.19 12.12
CA TYR A 242 -8.47 11.10 13.49
C TYR A 242 -7.29 10.83 14.41
N LEU A 243 -7.21 11.60 15.51
CA LEU A 243 -6.23 11.45 16.57
C LEU A 243 -6.96 11.37 17.92
N PRO A 244 -6.48 10.59 18.90
CA PRO A 244 -7.13 10.49 20.21
C PRO A 244 -7.31 11.86 20.88
N GLY A 245 -8.54 12.16 21.28
CA GLY A 245 -8.86 13.40 22.00
C GLY A 245 -8.78 14.70 21.18
N ALA A 246 -8.56 14.63 19.87
CA ALA A 246 -8.50 15.80 18.99
C ALA A 246 -9.71 15.86 18.03
N THR A 247 -9.99 17.06 17.53
CA THR A 247 -10.93 17.22 16.42
C THR A 247 -10.32 16.65 15.14
N PRO A 248 -11.07 15.88 14.35
CA PRO A 248 -10.58 15.37 13.07
C PRO A 248 -10.08 16.48 12.15
N VAL A 249 -9.00 16.20 11.44
CA VAL A 249 -8.40 17.11 10.46
C VAL A 249 -8.77 16.62 9.07
N HIS A 250 -9.23 17.50 8.20
CA HIS A 250 -9.60 17.22 6.82
C HIS A 250 -8.64 17.87 5.82
N ALA A 251 -8.25 17.14 4.80
CA ALA A 251 -7.57 17.68 3.62
C ALA A 251 -8.33 17.27 2.35
N ALA A 252 -8.77 18.25 1.57
CA ALA A 252 -9.44 18.01 0.30
C ALA A 252 -8.50 17.34 -0.72
N ALA A 253 -9.06 16.55 -1.63
CA ALA A 253 -8.31 16.03 -2.77
C ALA A 253 -7.81 17.19 -3.65
N ARG A 254 -6.62 17.01 -4.24
CA ARG A 254 -6.06 17.97 -5.20
C ARG A 254 -6.79 17.80 -6.54
N PRO A 255 -7.34 18.88 -7.13
CA PRO A 255 -8.05 18.79 -8.39
C PRO A 255 -7.06 18.54 -9.55
N VAL A 256 -7.16 17.38 -10.16
CA VAL A 256 -6.37 16.98 -11.33
C VAL A 256 -7.26 16.23 -12.33
N PRO A 257 -6.93 16.21 -13.63
CA PRO A 257 -7.57 15.29 -14.56
C PRO A 257 -7.30 13.84 -14.14
N VAL A 258 -8.35 13.04 -14.00
CA VAL A 258 -8.24 11.63 -13.62
C VAL A 258 -7.98 10.80 -14.88
N THR A 259 -6.83 10.14 -14.92
CA THR A 259 -6.44 9.21 -15.99
C THR A 259 -6.64 7.77 -15.56
N ASP A 260 -6.25 7.44 -14.32
CA ASP A 260 -6.35 6.11 -13.75
C ASP A 260 -6.46 6.20 -12.22
N THR A 261 -7.39 5.47 -11.61
CA THR A 261 -7.56 5.47 -10.15
C THR A 261 -6.82 4.33 -9.45
N VAL A 262 -6.22 3.42 -10.21
CA VAL A 262 -5.45 2.30 -9.65
C VAL A 262 -4.19 2.83 -8.98
N GLY A 263 -3.83 2.27 -7.82
CA GLY A 263 -2.67 2.74 -7.06
C GLY A 263 -2.85 4.04 -6.27
N ALA A 264 -3.99 4.75 -6.42
CA ALA A 264 -4.22 6.01 -5.68
C ALA A 264 -4.18 5.82 -4.15
N GLY A 265 -4.70 4.71 -3.64
CA GLY A 265 -4.63 4.35 -2.22
C GLY A 265 -3.19 4.13 -1.76
N ASP A 266 -2.40 3.42 -2.57
CA ASP A 266 -0.99 3.15 -2.29
C ASP A 266 -0.16 4.45 -2.34
N ALA A 267 -0.46 5.32 -3.31
CA ALA A 267 0.14 6.66 -3.42
C ALA A 267 -0.18 7.52 -2.18
N PHE A 268 -1.43 7.48 -1.70
CA PHE A 268 -1.83 8.12 -0.45
C PHE A 268 -1.01 7.59 0.72
N CYS A 269 -0.90 6.26 0.88
CA CYS A 269 -0.11 5.63 1.94
C CYS A 269 1.35 6.10 1.90
N ALA A 270 1.99 6.12 0.71
CA ALA A 270 3.36 6.59 0.55
C ALA A 270 3.52 8.06 0.98
N GLY A 271 2.61 8.94 0.56
CA GLY A 271 2.60 10.35 0.95
C GLY A 271 2.39 10.54 2.45
N TYR A 272 1.44 9.80 3.05
CA TYR A 272 1.15 9.86 4.48
C TYR A 272 2.35 9.43 5.32
N LEU A 273 2.91 8.24 5.03
CA LEU A 273 4.06 7.71 5.75
C LEU A 273 5.31 8.57 5.56
N SER A 274 5.50 9.16 4.37
CA SER A 274 6.56 10.16 4.13
C SER A 274 6.41 11.37 5.04
N GLY A 275 5.19 11.90 5.19
CA GLY A 275 4.92 13.02 6.08
C GLY A 275 5.14 12.67 7.55
N LEU A 276 4.78 11.45 7.96
CA LEU A 276 5.02 10.93 9.31
C LEU A 276 6.53 10.84 9.60
N LEU A 277 7.32 10.30 8.68
CA LEU A 277 8.77 10.17 8.79
C LEU A 277 9.48 11.53 8.89
N ASP A 278 8.98 12.53 8.17
CA ASP A 278 9.51 13.89 8.20
C ASP A 278 9.02 14.71 9.43
N GLY A 279 8.16 14.15 10.28
CA GLY A 279 7.63 14.81 11.47
C GLY A 279 6.67 15.96 11.15
N LEU A 280 5.97 15.92 10.03
CA LEU A 280 4.98 16.93 9.67
C LEU A 280 3.78 16.89 10.62
N ASP A 281 3.14 18.04 10.83
CA ASP A 281 1.88 18.11 11.54
C ASP A 281 0.76 17.33 10.80
N PRO A 282 -0.35 17.00 11.49
CA PRO A 282 -1.42 16.18 10.94
C PRO A 282 -1.99 16.69 9.61
N LEU A 283 -2.21 17.99 9.48
CA LEU A 283 -2.76 18.58 8.25
C LEU A 283 -1.75 18.52 7.11
N ALA A 284 -0.49 18.83 7.37
CA ALA A 284 0.58 18.77 6.37
C ALA A 284 0.83 17.33 5.90
N ARG A 285 0.67 16.31 6.78
CA ARG A 285 0.73 14.90 6.41
C ARG A 285 -0.38 14.53 5.43
N LEU A 286 -1.64 14.92 5.73
CA LEU A 286 -2.77 14.69 4.84
C LEU A 286 -2.59 15.40 3.49
N HIS A 287 -2.11 16.64 3.50
CA HIS A 287 -1.83 17.37 2.26
C HIS A 287 -0.78 16.67 1.41
N ARG A 288 0.30 16.13 2.00
CA ARG A 288 1.27 15.34 1.27
C ARG A 288 0.65 14.06 0.71
N ALA A 289 -0.17 13.35 1.50
CA ALA A 289 -0.86 12.15 1.08
C ALA A 289 -1.81 12.41 -0.11
N THR A 290 -2.67 13.42 -0.02
CA THR A 290 -3.59 13.78 -1.10
C THR A 290 -2.87 14.31 -2.33
N THR A 291 -1.75 15.02 -2.16
CA THR A 291 -0.91 15.49 -3.28
C THR A 291 -0.27 14.29 -4.00
N THR A 292 0.33 13.34 -3.26
CA THR A 292 0.95 12.14 -3.86
C THR A 292 -0.10 11.29 -4.58
N ALA A 293 -1.30 11.13 -3.98
CA ALA A 293 -2.42 10.43 -4.62
C ALA A 293 -2.87 11.12 -5.92
N ALA A 294 -2.88 12.46 -5.96
CA ALA A 294 -3.24 13.22 -7.16
C ALA A 294 -2.28 12.99 -8.33
N PHE A 295 -0.98 12.88 -8.07
CA PHE A 295 0.00 12.48 -9.09
C PHE A 295 -0.29 11.07 -9.61
N GLY A 296 -0.63 10.13 -8.72
CA GLY A 296 -1.02 8.77 -9.09
C GLY A 296 -2.22 8.76 -10.05
N VAL A 297 -3.32 9.43 -9.68
CA VAL A 297 -4.55 9.42 -10.51
C VAL A 297 -4.44 10.23 -11.80
N ALA A 298 -3.51 11.17 -11.90
CA ALA A 298 -3.27 11.95 -13.11
C ALA A 298 -2.44 11.21 -14.17
N SER A 299 -1.93 10.02 -13.83
CA SER A 299 -1.02 9.24 -14.68
C SER A 299 -1.60 7.88 -15.01
N ASP A 300 -1.11 7.24 -16.07
CA ASP A 300 -1.48 5.88 -16.46
C ASP A 300 -0.55 4.88 -15.77
N GLY A 301 -1.12 3.93 -15.03
CA GLY A 301 -0.41 2.90 -14.29
C GLY A 301 -0.50 3.04 -12.77
N ASP A 302 0.06 2.06 -12.07
CA ASP A 302 -0.13 1.91 -10.62
C ASP A 302 0.86 2.78 -9.81
N TRP A 303 2.07 3.01 -10.32
CA TRP A 303 3.17 3.69 -9.62
C TRP A 303 3.99 4.63 -10.52
N GLU A 304 3.82 4.53 -11.83
CA GLU A 304 4.64 5.25 -12.81
C GLU A 304 4.56 6.77 -12.63
N GLY A 305 3.36 7.26 -12.28
CA GLY A 305 3.12 8.68 -12.06
C GLY A 305 3.43 9.19 -10.66
N LEU A 306 3.92 8.35 -9.74
CA LEU A 306 4.26 8.81 -8.39
C LEU A 306 5.38 9.87 -8.41
N PRO A 307 5.24 10.98 -7.66
CA PRO A 307 6.17 12.09 -7.74
C PRO A 307 7.48 11.84 -7.00
N HIS A 308 8.55 12.47 -7.47
CA HIS A 308 9.70 12.73 -6.63
C HIS A 308 9.42 13.86 -5.65
N ARG A 309 10.23 13.95 -4.59
CA ARG A 309 10.02 14.94 -3.51
C ARG A 309 9.96 16.38 -3.99
N ASP A 310 10.80 16.75 -4.94
CA ASP A 310 10.87 18.07 -5.55
C ASP A 310 9.69 18.39 -6.48
N GLU A 311 8.98 17.37 -6.94
CA GLU A 311 7.81 17.51 -7.78
C GLU A 311 6.51 17.81 -7.01
N LEU A 312 6.48 17.58 -5.69
CA LEU A 312 5.28 17.81 -4.88
C LEU A 312 4.70 19.22 -5.02
N VAL A 313 5.57 20.20 -5.24
CA VAL A 313 5.19 21.62 -5.43
C VAL A 313 4.58 21.92 -6.81
N LEU A 314 4.67 20.99 -7.78
CA LEU A 314 4.15 21.21 -9.13
C LEU A 314 2.65 21.42 -9.17
N LEU A 315 1.90 20.78 -8.25
CA LEU A 315 0.45 20.96 -8.15
C LEU A 315 0.04 22.32 -7.53
N ASP A 316 0.97 23.08 -6.99
CA ASP A 316 0.76 24.44 -6.53
C ASP A 316 1.09 25.50 -7.60
N ALA A 317 1.70 25.07 -8.71
CA ALA A 317 2.04 25.95 -9.82
C ALA A 317 0.80 26.33 -10.64
N THR A 318 0.83 27.54 -11.24
CA THR A 318 -0.24 27.97 -12.13
C THR A 318 -0.26 27.08 -13.38
N PRO A 319 -1.42 26.57 -13.82
CA PRO A 319 -1.52 25.77 -15.03
C PRO A 319 -0.88 26.47 -16.23
N GLY A 320 -0.03 25.74 -16.97
CA GLY A 320 0.71 26.28 -18.13
C GLY A 320 2.00 27.02 -17.79
N SER A 321 2.39 27.14 -16.52
CA SER A 321 3.69 27.67 -16.13
C SER A 321 4.79 26.60 -16.29
N ALA A 322 5.98 27.01 -16.72
CA ALA A 322 7.16 26.15 -16.65
C ALA A 322 7.83 26.34 -15.28
N VAL A 323 7.84 25.30 -14.46
CA VAL A 323 8.63 25.27 -13.23
C VAL A 323 10.09 25.00 -13.63
N ARG A 324 11.02 25.88 -13.26
CA ARG A 324 12.45 25.79 -13.56
C ARG A 324 13.26 25.58 -12.31
#